data_83d68b25ed496e94a058261bcab30ff7
#
_entry.id   83d68b25ed496e94a058261bcab30ff7
#
_cell.length_a   1.000
_cell.length_b   1.000
_cell.length_c   1.000
_cell.angle_alpha   90.00
_cell.angle_beta   90.00
_cell.angle_gamma   90.00
#
_symmetry.space_group_name_H-M   'P 1'
#
loop_
_entity.id
_entity.type
_entity.pdbx_description
1 polymer ?
#
loop_
_entity_poly.entity_id
_entity_poly.type
_entity_poly.pdbx_seq_one_letter_code
_entity_poly.pdbx_strand_id
1 'polypeptide(L)'
;EGKSDGFFFAAKGGNNQESHNHNDVGSCILYYNALPVLIDAGVGTYTRQTFGPERYTIWTMQSDYHNLPLINGTPQKNGREFAAHSQQYKATAKTVSYQVDIARAYPQEANVKSWIRNYTLHRKKDFIITDKWKLSACNEPSVLNLMTCCEVEIDRNKNIILTGEAGRFRVEYDKKLLSPATDTVELTDPKLIHSWNRKKLTRIRFTIVPQQISGESKLVIRKAQYKTLND
;
A
#
# COMPACT_ATOMS: atom_id res chain seq x y z
N GLU A 1 -14.82 25.67 7.81
CA GLU A 1 -14.65 24.61 6.79
C GLU A 1 -13.21 24.62 6.35
N GLY A 2 -12.41 23.65 6.86
CA GLY A 2 -11.01 23.52 6.49
C GLY A 2 -10.89 23.11 5.02
N LYS A 3 -10.22 23.89 4.21
CA LYS A 3 -9.83 23.49 2.86
C LYS A 3 -8.94 22.24 3.00
N SER A 4 -9.30 21.13 2.36
CA SER A 4 -8.47 19.95 2.23
C SER A 4 -7.30 20.26 1.27
N ASP A 5 -6.28 20.99 1.78
CA ASP A 5 -5.11 21.37 1.01
C ASP A 5 -3.92 20.50 1.39
N GLY A 6 -3.38 19.78 0.41
CA GLY A 6 -2.21 18.91 0.55
C GLY A 6 -2.55 17.43 0.76
N PHE A 7 -1.58 16.72 1.31
CA PHE A 7 -1.69 15.27 1.56
C PHE A 7 -2.50 14.95 2.81
N PHE A 8 -3.31 13.90 2.70
CA PHE A 8 -3.97 13.20 3.80
C PHE A 8 -3.65 11.71 3.70
N PHE A 9 -3.40 11.04 4.81
CA PHE A 9 -3.32 9.59 4.84
C PHE A 9 -4.11 9.02 6.03
N ALA A 10 -4.57 7.79 5.85
CA ALA A 10 -5.04 6.93 6.93
C ALA A 10 -4.31 5.60 6.84
N ALA A 11 -4.06 4.97 7.99
CA ALA A 11 -3.43 3.66 8.06
C ALA A 11 -4.12 2.80 9.11
N LYS A 12 -4.14 1.48 8.88
CA LYS A 12 -4.83 0.51 9.71
C LYS A 12 -3.86 -0.25 10.62
N GLY A 13 -4.23 -0.40 11.87
CA GLY A 13 -3.68 -1.40 12.81
C GLY A 13 -4.65 -2.55 12.99
N GLY A 14 -4.95 -2.92 14.25
CA GLY A 14 -5.97 -3.92 14.58
C GLY A 14 -5.58 -5.36 14.23
N ASN A 15 -6.54 -6.14 13.78
CA ASN A 15 -6.36 -7.55 13.43
C ASN A 15 -7.21 -7.96 12.22
N ASN A 16 -6.93 -9.15 11.66
CA ASN A 16 -7.60 -9.67 10.49
C ASN A 16 -8.89 -10.48 10.81
N GLN A 17 -9.61 -10.10 11.88
CA GLN A 17 -10.93 -10.67 12.25
C GLN A 17 -11.86 -9.62 12.84
N GLU A 18 -11.71 -8.37 12.45
CA GLU A 18 -12.65 -7.31 12.82
C GLU A 18 -13.94 -7.44 11.99
N SER A 19 -15.01 -6.77 12.41
CA SER A 19 -16.26 -6.78 11.64
C SER A 19 -16.03 -6.16 10.24
N HIS A 20 -16.49 -6.84 9.19
CA HIS A 20 -16.33 -6.44 7.79
C HIS A 20 -14.87 -6.25 7.32
N ASN A 21 -13.89 -6.89 7.98
CA ASN A 21 -12.48 -6.68 7.67
C ASN A 21 -12.05 -7.29 6.33
N HIS A 22 -10.92 -6.80 5.86
CA HIS A 22 -10.03 -7.42 4.87
C HIS A 22 -8.77 -7.93 5.56
N ASN A 23 -7.93 -8.70 4.89
CA ASN A 23 -6.57 -9.01 5.36
C ASN A 23 -5.66 -7.82 5.05
N ASP A 24 -5.74 -6.75 5.84
CA ASP A 24 -5.20 -5.44 5.51
C ASP A 24 -4.50 -4.73 6.68
N VAL A 25 -4.07 -5.50 7.70
CA VAL A 25 -3.30 -4.96 8.83
C VAL A 25 -2.03 -4.27 8.34
N GLY A 26 -1.89 -2.99 8.68
CA GLY A 26 -0.78 -2.15 8.24
C GLY A 26 -0.95 -1.56 6.83
N SER A 27 -2.14 -1.64 6.21
CA SER A 27 -2.42 -0.94 4.97
C SER A 27 -2.65 0.57 5.20
N CYS A 28 -2.51 1.34 4.15
CA CYS A 28 -2.78 2.79 4.17
C CYS A 28 -3.49 3.24 2.90
N ILE A 29 -4.12 4.40 2.98
CA ILE A 29 -4.59 5.17 1.83
C ILE A 29 -3.92 6.53 1.83
N LEU A 30 -3.72 7.12 0.64
CA LEU A 30 -3.15 8.43 0.45
C LEU A 30 -4.01 9.25 -0.48
N TYR A 31 -4.38 10.44 -0.05
CA TYR A 31 -5.16 11.42 -0.82
C TYR A 31 -4.39 12.73 -0.93
N TYR A 32 -4.65 13.49 -1.97
CA TYR A 32 -4.16 14.84 -2.15
C TYR A 32 -5.32 15.75 -2.56
N ASN A 33 -5.56 16.81 -1.79
CA ASN A 33 -6.72 17.71 -1.98
C ASN A 33 -8.06 16.95 -2.06
N ALA A 34 -8.25 15.98 -1.16
CA ALA A 34 -9.40 15.07 -1.09
C ALA A 34 -9.59 14.14 -2.30
N LEU A 35 -8.62 14.06 -3.23
CA LEU A 35 -8.64 13.16 -4.38
C LEU A 35 -7.66 12.00 -4.18
N PRO A 36 -7.99 10.77 -4.62
CA PRO A 36 -7.20 9.57 -4.33
C PRO A 36 -5.87 9.53 -5.09
N VAL A 37 -4.83 9.06 -4.41
CA VAL A 37 -3.49 8.79 -4.96
C VAL A 37 -3.12 7.32 -4.75
N LEU A 38 -3.10 6.84 -3.49
CA LEU A 38 -3.07 5.42 -3.15
C LEU A 38 -4.39 5.05 -2.51
N ILE A 39 -4.93 3.90 -2.91
CA ILE A 39 -6.30 3.51 -2.57
C ILE A 39 -6.36 2.17 -1.84
N ASP A 40 -7.44 1.96 -1.12
CA ASP A 40 -8.07 0.68 -0.89
C ASP A 40 -9.13 0.49 -1.98
N ALA A 41 -9.12 -0.66 -2.66
CA ALA A 41 -10.10 -0.91 -3.72
C ALA A 41 -11.55 -0.92 -3.20
N GLY A 42 -11.71 -1.12 -1.90
CA GLY A 42 -13.00 -1.23 -1.24
C GLY A 42 -13.63 -2.61 -1.41
N VAL A 43 -14.91 -2.71 -1.08
CA VAL A 43 -15.68 -3.96 -1.16
C VAL A 43 -16.62 -3.90 -2.36
N GLY A 44 -16.62 -4.98 -3.14
CA GLY A 44 -17.57 -5.16 -4.22
C GLY A 44 -19.01 -5.41 -3.73
N THR A 45 -19.85 -5.93 -4.58
CA THR A 45 -21.21 -6.34 -4.25
C THR A 45 -21.18 -7.47 -3.24
N TYR A 46 -21.94 -7.33 -2.16
CA TYR A 46 -22.06 -8.39 -1.16
C TYR A 46 -22.84 -9.57 -1.73
N THR A 47 -22.26 -10.75 -1.61
CA THR A 47 -22.83 -12.03 -2.04
C THR A 47 -22.80 -13.01 -0.87
N ARG A 48 -23.35 -14.22 -1.07
CA ARG A 48 -23.24 -15.30 -0.08
C ARG A 48 -21.78 -15.62 0.27
N GLN A 49 -20.86 -15.53 -0.70
CA GLN A 49 -19.42 -15.74 -0.51
C GLN A 49 -18.82 -14.72 0.47
N THR A 50 -19.29 -13.47 0.45
CA THR A 50 -18.80 -12.39 1.34
C THR A 50 -18.99 -12.72 2.83
N PHE A 51 -19.99 -13.51 3.16
CA PHE A 51 -20.35 -13.92 4.54
C PHE A 51 -19.99 -15.37 4.87
N GLY A 52 -19.37 -16.08 3.93
CA GLY A 52 -19.00 -17.48 4.06
C GLY A 52 -17.50 -17.70 4.30
N PRO A 53 -17.10 -18.98 4.43
CA PRO A 53 -15.69 -19.36 4.59
C PRO A 53 -14.81 -18.95 3.40
N GLU A 54 -15.41 -18.80 2.20
CA GLU A 54 -14.74 -18.39 0.96
C GLU A 54 -14.52 -16.87 0.85
N ARG A 55 -14.81 -16.08 1.90
CA ARG A 55 -14.66 -14.62 1.92
C ARG A 55 -13.29 -14.17 1.42
N TYR A 56 -12.24 -14.80 1.91
CA TYR A 56 -10.86 -14.39 1.64
C TYR A 56 -10.29 -14.96 0.34
N THR A 57 -11.13 -15.61 -0.49
CA THR A 57 -10.83 -15.88 -1.90
C THR A 57 -11.26 -14.72 -2.81
N ILE A 58 -12.05 -13.76 -2.29
CA ILE A 58 -12.40 -12.52 -2.98
C ILE A 58 -11.16 -11.62 -3.00
N TRP A 59 -10.72 -11.21 -4.18
CA TRP A 59 -9.47 -10.48 -4.34
C TRP A 59 -9.39 -9.20 -3.52
N THR A 60 -10.49 -8.44 -3.37
CA THR A 60 -10.52 -7.22 -2.54
C THR A 60 -10.32 -7.48 -1.05
N MET A 61 -10.44 -8.74 -0.60
CA MET A 61 -10.24 -9.13 0.80
C MET A 61 -8.79 -9.58 1.07
N GLN A 62 -7.99 -9.77 0.01
CA GLN A 62 -6.62 -10.31 0.09
C GLN A 62 -5.59 -9.19 0.26
N SER A 63 -4.59 -9.41 1.10
CA SER A 63 -3.54 -8.44 1.38
C SER A 63 -2.72 -8.01 0.15
N ASP A 64 -2.67 -8.86 -0.88
CA ASP A 64 -1.93 -8.59 -2.12
C ASP A 64 -2.53 -7.46 -2.95
N TYR A 65 -3.79 -7.13 -2.69
CA TYR A 65 -4.52 -6.04 -3.33
C TYR A 65 -4.74 -4.84 -2.40
N HIS A 66 -3.89 -4.75 -1.38
CA HIS A 66 -3.77 -3.60 -0.50
C HIS A 66 -2.36 -2.98 -0.58
N ASN A 67 -2.16 -1.84 0.07
CA ASN A 67 -0.85 -1.17 0.13
C ASN A 67 0.05 -1.86 1.16
N LEU A 68 0.39 -3.14 0.89
CA LEU A 68 1.02 -4.06 1.82
C LEU A 68 2.14 -4.87 1.18
N PRO A 69 3.12 -5.34 1.96
CA PRO A 69 4.07 -6.31 1.46
C PRO A 69 3.46 -7.71 1.30
N LEU A 70 3.85 -8.41 0.25
CA LEU A 70 3.86 -9.85 0.17
C LEU A 70 5.21 -10.28 0.73
N ILE A 71 5.23 -10.93 1.89
CA ILE A 71 6.48 -11.24 2.59
C ILE A 71 6.91 -12.66 2.26
N ASN A 72 8.10 -12.81 1.66
CA ASN A 72 8.65 -14.13 1.31
C ASN A 72 7.62 -14.96 0.51
N GLY A 73 6.95 -14.33 -0.46
CA GLY A 73 5.90 -14.94 -1.28
C GLY A 73 4.57 -15.18 -0.56
N THR A 74 4.43 -14.79 0.71
CA THR A 74 3.29 -15.14 1.57
C THR A 74 2.42 -13.92 1.89
N PRO A 75 1.08 -13.98 1.65
CA PRO A 75 0.14 -12.93 2.03
C PRO A 75 -0.23 -13.00 3.52
N GLN A 76 -0.94 -11.97 4.02
CA GLN A 76 -1.56 -12.02 5.33
C GLN A 76 -2.69 -13.06 5.37
N LYS A 77 -2.97 -13.56 6.57
CA LYS A 77 -4.02 -14.52 6.82
C LYS A 77 -5.14 -13.92 7.68
N ASN A 78 -6.34 -14.41 7.49
CA ASN A 78 -7.49 -14.06 8.34
C ASN A 78 -7.41 -14.76 9.69
N GLY A 79 -7.84 -14.07 10.73
CA GLY A 79 -7.86 -14.56 12.11
C GLY A 79 -7.48 -13.46 13.09
N ARG A 80 -7.97 -13.57 14.32
CA ARG A 80 -7.72 -12.56 15.38
C ARG A 80 -6.26 -12.56 15.83
N GLU A 81 -5.60 -13.68 15.72
CA GLU A 81 -4.17 -13.85 16.00
C GLU A 81 -3.28 -13.11 15.00
N PHE A 82 -3.78 -12.89 13.77
CA PHE A 82 -3.09 -12.12 12.74
C PHE A 82 -3.33 -10.63 12.94
N ALA A 83 -2.45 -9.99 13.69
CA ALA A 83 -2.67 -8.66 14.25
C ALA A 83 -1.44 -7.76 14.17
N ALA A 84 -1.67 -6.46 14.16
CA ALA A 84 -0.65 -5.45 14.38
C ALA A 84 -0.16 -5.47 15.83
N HIS A 85 1.12 -5.12 16.04
CA HIS A 85 1.64 -4.86 17.37
C HIS A 85 2.66 -3.72 17.37
N SER A 86 3.10 -3.29 18.56
CA SER A 86 4.08 -2.21 18.72
C SER A 86 3.72 -0.92 17.95
N GLN A 87 2.47 -0.48 18.07
CA GLN A 87 1.96 0.69 17.38
C GLN A 87 2.41 1.98 18.07
N GLN A 88 2.86 2.95 17.28
CA GLN A 88 3.25 4.28 17.77
C GLN A 88 2.71 5.37 16.85
N TYR A 89 2.10 6.39 17.41
CA TYR A 89 1.62 7.57 16.69
C TYR A 89 2.27 8.82 17.26
N LYS A 90 2.76 9.70 16.36
CA LYS A 90 3.30 11.02 16.72
C LYS A 90 2.80 12.06 15.75
N ALA A 91 2.39 13.21 16.25
CA ALA A 91 1.96 14.35 15.43
C ALA A 91 2.55 15.65 15.94
N THR A 92 2.98 16.48 14.99
CA THR A 92 3.41 17.87 15.20
C THR A 92 2.71 18.77 14.18
N ALA A 93 2.92 20.07 14.26
CA ALA A 93 2.41 21.01 13.26
C ALA A 93 2.95 20.71 11.83
N LYS A 94 4.15 20.14 11.69
CA LYS A 94 4.82 19.90 10.41
C LYS A 94 4.78 18.45 9.95
N THR A 95 4.70 17.48 10.87
CA THR A 95 4.88 16.06 10.58
C THR A 95 3.89 15.21 11.36
N VAL A 96 3.36 14.19 10.70
CA VAL A 96 2.61 13.11 11.34
C VAL A 96 3.32 11.81 11.01
N SER A 97 3.49 10.92 11.98
CA SER A 97 3.99 9.56 11.76
C SER A 97 3.17 8.52 12.48
N TYR A 98 3.03 7.37 11.85
CA TYR A 98 2.44 6.16 12.42
C TYR A 98 3.35 4.98 12.12
N GLN A 99 3.77 4.27 13.15
CA GLN A 99 4.60 3.08 13.06
C GLN A 99 3.84 1.87 13.59
N VAL A 100 4.01 0.74 12.92
CA VAL A 100 3.39 -0.53 13.30
C VAL A 100 4.29 -1.68 12.90
N ASP A 101 4.43 -2.71 13.75
CA ASP A 101 5.00 -3.99 13.36
C ASP A 101 3.87 -4.90 12.88
N ILE A 102 3.96 -5.35 11.63
CA ILE A 102 2.94 -6.17 10.96
C ILE A 102 3.35 -7.64 10.84
N ALA A 103 4.49 -8.05 11.41
CA ALA A 103 4.98 -9.42 11.27
C ALA A 103 3.96 -10.46 11.71
N ARG A 104 3.23 -10.20 12.79
CA ARG A 104 2.20 -11.12 13.32
C ARG A 104 0.92 -11.19 12.47
N ALA A 105 0.75 -10.31 11.47
CA ALA A 105 -0.35 -10.42 10.51
C ALA A 105 -0.11 -11.49 9.44
N TYR A 106 1.10 -12.05 9.40
CA TYR A 106 1.52 -13.08 8.44
C TYR A 106 1.64 -14.44 9.12
N PRO A 107 1.29 -15.54 8.42
CA PRO A 107 1.46 -16.87 8.93
C PRO A 107 2.94 -17.28 9.00
N GLN A 108 3.22 -18.39 9.65
CA GLN A 108 4.59 -18.86 9.92
C GLN A 108 5.41 -19.07 8.63
N GLU A 109 4.77 -19.44 7.54
CA GLU A 109 5.37 -19.67 6.22
C GLU A 109 6.05 -18.41 5.64
N ALA A 110 5.62 -17.22 6.06
CA ALA A 110 6.28 -15.96 5.70
C ALA A 110 7.70 -15.82 6.27
N ASN A 111 8.08 -16.66 7.26
CA ASN A 111 9.39 -16.64 7.91
C ASN A 111 9.80 -15.25 8.44
N VAL A 112 8.84 -14.40 8.81
CA VAL A 112 9.07 -13.04 9.26
C VAL A 112 9.21 -12.97 10.79
N LYS A 113 10.34 -12.41 11.27
CA LYS A 113 10.58 -12.13 12.69
C LYS A 113 10.07 -10.75 13.09
N SER A 114 10.26 -9.76 12.24
CA SER A 114 9.73 -8.41 12.39
C SER A 114 9.58 -7.75 11.03
N TRP A 115 8.54 -6.96 10.87
CA TRP A 115 8.33 -6.08 9.72
C TRP A 115 7.74 -4.77 10.21
N ILE A 116 8.63 -3.82 10.49
CA ILE A 116 8.25 -2.53 11.04
C ILE A 116 7.97 -1.58 9.87
N ARG A 117 6.72 -1.20 9.72
CA ARG A 117 6.27 -0.24 8.72
C ARG A 117 6.03 1.11 9.39
N ASN A 118 6.61 2.15 8.81
CA ASN A 118 6.43 3.51 9.28
C ASN A 118 5.92 4.40 8.16
N TYR A 119 4.84 5.11 8.42
CA TYR A 119 4.26 6.14 7.58
C TYR A 119 4.66 7.50 8.13
N THR A 120 5.22 8.35 7.28
CA THR A 120 5.58 9.73 7.65
C THR A 120 4.97 10.69 6.64
N LEU A 121 4.12 11.58 7.11
CA LEU A 121 3.61 12.68 6.33
C LEU A 121 4.32 13.98 6.75
N HIS A 122 5.12 14.55 5.86
CA HIS A 122 5.55 15.93 5.97
C HIS A 122 4.48 16.81 5.32
N ARG A 123 3.72 17.55 6.11
CA ARG A 123 2.60 18.36 5.64
C ARG A 123 3.02 19.26 4.48
N LYS A 124 2.24 19.29 3.39
CA LYS A 124 2.47 20.06 2.15
C LYS A 124 3.71 19.65 1.33
N LYS A 125 4.46 18.60 1.74
CA LYS A 125 5.70 18.23 1.07
C LYS A 125 5.68 16.85 0.45
N ASP A 126 5.61 15.81 1.28
CA ASP A 126 5.70 14.42 0.84
C ASP A 126 5.05 13.44 1.83
N PHE A 127 4.77 12.27 1.32
CA PHE A 127 4.38 11.10 2.10
C PHE A 127 5.40 10.00 1.91
N ILE A 128 5.80 9.36 3.00
CA ILE A 128 6.87 8.37 3.03
C ILE A 128 6.36 7.08 3.65
N ILE A 129 6.62 5.95 3.00
CA ILE A 129 6.47 4.60 3.54
C ILE A 129 7.88 4.04 3.73
N THR A 130 8.22 3.67 4.95
CA THR A 130 9.47 2.98 5.27
C THR A 130 9.16 1.60 5.81
N ASP A 131 9.76 0.57 5.24
CA ASP A 131 9.67 -0.81 5.71
C ASP A 131 11.04 -1.28 6.16
N LYS A 132 11.14 -1.78 7.41
CA LYS A 132 12.33 -2.39 7.97
C LYS A 132 12.02 -3.80 8.40
N TRP A 133 12.76 -4.79 7.90
CA TRP A 133 12.44 -6.20 8.11
C TRP A 133 13.59 -7.03 8.64
N LYS A 134 13.20 -8.13 9.30
CA LYS A 134 14.04 -9.29 9.62
C LYS A 134 13.25 -10.56 9.33
N LEU A 135 13.80 -11.44 8.51
CA LEU A 135 13.28 -12.76 8.21
C LEU A 135 14.12 -13.83 8.91
N SER A 136 13.58 -15.02 9.10
CA SER A 136 14.35 -16.20 9.53
C SER A 136 14.93 -16.96 8.32
N ALA A 137 14.25 -16.90 7.19
CA ALA A 137 14.67 -17.45 5.91
C ALA A 137 14.14 -16.56 4.77
N CYS A 138 14.75 -16.65 3.59
CA CYS A 138 14.35 -15.93 2.41
C CYS A 138 14.26 -16.92 1.25
N ASN A 139 13.08 -17.55 1.11
CA ASN A 139 12.83 -18.59 0.12
C ASN A 139 12.28 -18.01 -1.19
N GLU A 140 11.47 -16.94 -1.06
CA GLU A 140 10.83 -16.24 -2.16
C GLU A 140 11.06 -14.72 -2.04
N PRO A 141 11.03 -13.96 -3.13
CA PRO A 141 11.14 -12.52 -3.06
C PRO A 141 9.98 -11.89 -2.25
N SER A 142 10.30 -10.92 -1.42
CA SER A 142 9.28 -10.05 -0.85
C SER A 142 8.96 -8.92 -1.83
N VAL A 143 7.68 -8.54 -1.89
CA VAL A 143 7.15 -7.54 -2.83
C VAL A 143 6.34 -6.51 -2.08
N LEU A 144 6.64 -5.22 -2.25
CA LEU A 144 5.81 -4.14 -1.72
C LEU A 144 4.75 -3.78 -2.75
N ASN A 145 3.47 -3.94 -2.42
CA ASN A 145 2.37 -3.60 -3.31
C ASN A 145 1.82 -2.21 -2.98
N LEU A 146 1.48 -1.44 -4.02
CA LEU A 146 0.71 -0.22 -3.93
C LEU A 146 -0.46 -0.28 -4.91
N MET A 147 -1.67 0.00 -4.43
CA MET A 147 -2.87 0.10 -5.24
C MET A 147 -3.17 1.57 -5.57
N THR A 148 -3.47 1.83 -6.82
CA THR A 148 -3.81 3.18 -7.27
C THR A 148 -4.90 3.17 -8.35
N CYS A 149 -5.69 4.24 -8.37
CA CYS A 149 -6.59 4.56 -9.48
C CYS A 149 -5.93 5.51 -10.49
N CYS A 150 -4.70 5.96 -10.26
CA CYS A 150 -3.95 6.78 -11.22
C CYS A 150 -3.44 5.93 -12.39
N GLU A 151 -3.24 6.58 -13.54
CA GLU A 151 -2.39 6.05 -14.60
C GLU A 151 -0.94 6.02 -14.10
N VAL A 152 -0.24 4.91 -14.37
CA VAL A 152 1.14 4.69 -13.90
C VAL A 152 2.06 4.60 -15.10
N GLU A 153 3.05 5.47 -15.12
CA GLU A 153 4.14 5.44 -16.11
C GLU A 153 5.44 5.06 -15.42
N ILE A 154 6.12 4.04 -15.95
CA ILE A 154 7.49 3.65 -15.55
C ILE A 154 8.38 3.86 -16.77
N ASP A 155 9.26 4.85 -16.72
CA ASP A 155 10.16 5.15 -17.82
C ASP A 155 11.38 4.17 -17.88
N ARG A 156 12.21 4.31 -18.93
CA ARG A 156 13.41 3.48 -19.15
C ARG A 156 14.43 3.58 -18.00
N ASN A 157 14.42 4.68 -17.27
CA ASN A 157 15.26 4.92 -16.11
C ASN A 157 14.60 4.46 -14.81
N LYS A 158 13.48 3.74 -14.89
CA LYS A 158 12.67 3.28 -13.75
C LYS A 158 12.16 4.44 -12.87
N ASN A 159 11.90 5.63 -13.45
CA ASN A 159 11.17 6.67 -12.75
C ASN A 159 9.68 6.37 -12.83
N ILE A 160 8.97 6.58 -11.73
CA ILE A 160 7.54 6.27 -11.63
C ILE A 160 6.77 7.58 -11.45
N ILE A 161 5.81 7.80 -12.35
CA ILE A 161 4.87 8.90 -12.31
C ILE A 161 3.44 8.34 -12.20
N LEU A 162 2.70 8.85 -11.23
CA LEU A 162 1.27 8.61 -11.08
C LEU A 162 0.53 9.85 -11.60
N THR A 163 -0.41 9.66 -12.51
CA THR A 163 -1.24 10.75 -13.05
C THR A 163 -2.72 10.43 -12.83
N GLY A 164 -3.42 11.30 -12.11
CA GLY A 164 -4.83 11.15 -11.78
C GLY A 164 -5.50 12.51 -11.57
N GLU A 165 -6.74 12.49 -11.08
CA GLU A 165 -7.52 13.71 -10.80
C GLU A 165 -6.82 14.61 -9.77
N ALA A 166 -6.10 14.04 -8.80
CA ALA A 166 -5.29 14.77 -7.82
C ALA A 166 -4.07 15.47 -8.46
N GLY A 167 -3.77 15.20 -9.74
CA GLY A 167 -2.64 15.69 -10.51
C GLY A 167 -1.54 14.64 -10.68
N ARG A 168 -0.29 15.10 -10.80
CA ARG A 168 0.86 14.21 -11.04
C ARG A 168 1.71 14.06 -9.79
N PHE A 169 2.16 12.82 -9.53
CA PHE A 169 3.01 12.48 -8.38
C PHE A 169 4.18 11.62 -8.84
N ARG A 170 5.34 11.86 -8.24
CA ARG A 170 6.52 11.02 -8.44
C ARG A 170 6.68 10.09 -7.24
N VAL A 171 6.98 8.80 -7.53
CA VAL A 171 7.38 7.81 -6.53
C VAL A 171 8.89 7.65 -6.60
N GLU A 172 9.58 8.03 -5.54
CA GLU A 172 11.04 7.90 -5.41
C GLU A 172 11.36 6.69 -4.53
N TYR A 173 12.37 5.92 -4.91
CA TYR A 173 12.79 4.70 -4.22
C TYR A 173 14.24 4.34 -4.57
N ASP A 174 14.85 3.44 -3.80
CA ASP A 174 16.18 2.92 -4.13
C ASP A 174 16.07 1.90 -5.29
N LYS A 175 16.53 2.29 -6.47
CA LYS A 175 16.51 1.47 -7.71
C LYS A 175 17.48 0.29 -7.67
N LYS A 176 18.43 0.26 -6.73
CA LYS A 176 19.33 -0.87 -6.51
C LYS A 176 18.68 -1.95 -5.65
N LEU A 177 17.75 -1.55 -4.78
CA LEU A 177 17.05 -2.43 -3.85
C LEU A 177 15.70 -2.90 -4.39
N LEU A 178 14.99 -2.06 -5.15
CA LEU A 178 13.61 -2.29 -5.56
C LEU A 178 13.49 -2.33 -7.09
N SER A 179 12.89 -3.39 -7.61
CA SER A 179 12.55 -3.54 -9.03
C SER A 179 11.04 -3.35 -9.22
N PRO A 180 10.59 -2.26 -9.90
CA PRO A 180 9.17 -1.99 -10.08
C PRO A 180 8.60 -2.75 -11.28
N ALA A 181 7.33 -3.14 -11.15
CA ALA A 181 6.46 -3.63 -12.20
C ALA A 181 5.02 -3.15 -11.94
N THR A 182 4.15 -3.24 -12.92
CA THR A 182 2.72 -2.93 -12.78
C THR A 182 1.86 -4.08 -13.27
N ASP A 183 0.76 -4.32 -12.56
CA ASP A 183 -0.32 -5.21 -12.99
C ASP A 183 -1.60 -4.41 -13.16
N THR A 184 -2.36 -4.72 -14.20
CA THR A 184 -3.73 -4.22 -14.37
C THR A 184 -4.69 -5.10 -13.57
N VAL A 185 -5.53 -4.48 -12.75
CA VAL A 185 -6.61 -5.13 -12.01
C VAL A 185 -7.94 -4.76 -12.66
N GLU A 186 -8.49 -5.68 -13.44
CA GLU A 186 -9.77 -5.48 -14.12
C GLU A 186 -10.92 -5.47 -13.10
N LEU A 187 -11.78 -4.46 -13.20
CA LEU A 187 -12.99 -4.37 -12.38
C LEU A 187 -14.17 -4.95 -13.15
N THR A 188 -14.70 -6.07 -12.67
CA THR A 188 -15.89 -6.73 -13.22
C THR A 188 -17.13 -6.50 -12.35
N ASP A 189 -16.94 -6.16 -11.08
CA ASP A 189 -18.03 -5.89 -10.15
C ASP A 189 -18.62 -4.48 -10.43
N PRO A 190 -19.96 -4.37 -10.67
CA PRO A 190 -20.60 -3.10 -10.99
C PRO A 190 -20.46 -2.03 -9.90
N LYS A 191 -20.44 -2.43 -8.62
CA LYS A 191 -20.27 -1.51 -7.50
C LYS A 191 -18.86 -0.91 -7.50
N LEU A 192 -17.82 -1.72 -7.74
CA LEU A 192 -16.45 -1.23 -7.85
C LEU A 192 -16.26 -0.31 -9.07
N ILE A 193 -16.83 -0.70 -10.23
CA ILE A 193 -16.83 0.13 -11.45
C ILE A 193 -17.49 1.48 -11.15
N HIS A 194 -18.63 1.49 -10.49
CA HIS A 194 -19.33 2.72 -10.11
C HIS A 194 -18.51 3.57 -9.12
N SER A 195 -17.97 2.93 -8.06
CA SER A 195 -17.20 3.63 -7.01
C SER A 195 -15.96 4.33 -7.56
N TRP A 196 -15.28 3.70 -8.52
CA TRP A 196 -14.05 4.23 -9.10
C TRP A 196 -14.27 4.95 -10.43
N ASN A 197 -15.48 4.91 -11.00
CA ASN A 197 -15.82 5.42 -12.32
C ASN A 197 -14.84 4.96 -13.41
N ARG A 198 -14.42 3.69 -13.34
CA ARG A 198 -13.47 3.08 -14.30
C ARG A 198 -13.56 1.56 -14.26
N LYS A 199 -13.01 0.93 -15.31
CA LYS A 199 -13.02 -0.54 -15.46
C LYS A 199 -11.72 -1.22 -15.01
N LYS A 200 -10.72 -0.46 -14.59
CA LYS A 200 -9.43 -1.00 -14.16
C LYS A 200 -8.78 -0.14 -13.08
N LEU A 201 -8.03 -0.78 -12.20
CA LEU A 201 -7.08 -0.18 -11.26
C LEU A 201 -5.68 -0.67 -11.61
N THR A 202 -4.67 -0.03 -11.03
CA THR A 202 -3.28 -0.45 -11.21
C THR A 202 -2.70 -0.87 -9.87
N ARG A 203 -2.04 -2.03 -9.85
CA ARG A 203 -1.18 -2.45 -8.75
C ARG A 203 0.27 -2.25 -9.15
N ILE A 204 1.01 -1.45 -8.39
CA ILE A 204 2.45 -1.27 -8.53
C ILE A 204 3.12 -2.25 -7.59
N ARG A 205 4.07 -3.02 -8.08
CA ARG A 205 4.81 -4.03 -7.33
C ARG A 205 6.28 -3.67 -7.31
N PHE A 206 6.86 -3.54 -6.13
CA PHE A 206 8.29 -3.34 -5.94
C PHE A 206 8.90 -4.61 -5.36
N THR A 207 9.53 -5.41 -6.21
CA THR A 207 10.25 -6.60 -5.77
C THR A 207 11.57 -6.21 -5.12
N ILE A 208 11.85 -6.74 -3.92
CA ILE A 208 13.11 -6.53 -3.22
C ILE A 208 14.19 -7.39 -3.90
N VAL A 209 15.23 -6.74 -4.42
CA VAL A 209 16.36 -7.38 -5.12
C VAL A 209 17.69 -6.72 -4.71
N PRO A 210 18.75 -7.49 -4.37
CA PRO A 210 18.72 -8.94 -4.18
C PRO A 210 17.88 -9.34 -2.97
N GLN A 211 17.47 -10.60 -2.92
CA GLN A 211 16.82 -11.17 -1.74
C GLN A 211 17.74 -11.08 -0.53
N GLN A 212 17.18 -10.63 0.61
CA GLN A 212 17.95 -10.46 1.84
C GLN A 212 17.06 -10.68 3.08
N ILE A 213 17.64 -11.36 4.08
CA ILE A 213 16.94 -11.68 5.33
C ILE A 213 16.70 -10.47 6.24
N SER A 214 17.38 -9.35 6.00
CA SER A 214 17.13 -8.10 6.72
C SER A 214 17.46 -6.90 5.85
N GLY A 215 16.73 -5.81 6.01
CA GLY A 215 16.95 -4.59 5.26
C GLY A 215 15.98 -3.49 5.62
N GLU A 216 16.09 -2.41 4.89
CA GLU A 216 15.18 -1.27 4.97
C GLU A 216 14.91 -0.73 3.56
N SER A 217 13.66 -0.43 3.26
CA SER A 217 13.25 0.24 2.03
C SER A 217 12.47 1.50 2.34
N LYS A 218 12.48 2.43 1.38
CA LYS A 218 11.79 3.69 1.48
C LYS A 218 11.14 4.05 0.16
N LEU A 219 9.83 4.32 0.20
CA LEU A 219 9.07 4.88 -0.91
C LEU A 219 8.67 6.32 -0.55
N VAL A 220 8.97 7.29 -1.40
CA VAL A 220 8.63 8.70 -1.17
C VAL A 220 7.70 9.16 -2.27
N ILE A 221 6.52 9.64 -1.91
CA ILE A 221 5.51 10.14 -2.85
C ILE A 221 5.46 11.67 -2.71
N ARG A 222 5.69 12.36 -3.84
CA ARG A 222 5.71 13.80 -3.92
C ARG A 222 4.88 14.30 -5.09
N LYS A 223 4.27 15.47 -4.92
CA LYS A 223 3.69 16.20 -6.05
C LYS A 223 4.79 16.47 -7.09
N ALA A 224 4.58 16.02 -8.33
CA ALA A 224 5.49 16.34 -9.42
C ALA A 224 5.27 17.81 -9.85
N GLN A 225 6.35 18.57 -9.93
CA GLN A 225 6.28 19.91 -10.53
C GLN A 225 6.10 19.75 -12.05
N TYR A 226 5.23 20.54 -12.65
CA TYR A 226 5.25 20.71 -14.09
C TYR A 226 6.59 21.36 -14.47
N LYS A 227 7.41 20.68 -15.29
CA LYS A 227 8.40 21.45 -16.04
C LYS A 227 7.59 22.35 -16.98
N THR A 228 7.56 23.63 -16.73
CA THR A 228 7.22 24.61 -17.75
C THR A 228 8.18 24.36 -18.92
N LEU A 229 7.64 24.15 -20.11
CA LEU A 229 8.38 24.03 -21.37
C LEU A 229 8.92 25.44 -21.74
N ASN A 230 9.77 26.02 -20.90
CA ASN A 230 10.52 27.24 -21.13
C ASN A 230 11.79 27.16 -20.30
N ASP A 231 12.75 26.36 -20.77
CA ASP A 231 14.21 26.52 -20.58
C ASP A 231 14.94 25.63 -21.59
#